data_f300cf722f7a68505ea165f2dff20028
#
_entry.id   f300cf722f7a68505ea165f2dff20028
#
_cell.length_a   1.000
_cell.length_b   1.000
_cell.length_c   1.000
_cell.angle_alpha   90.00
_cell.angle_beta   90.00
_cell.angle_gamma   90.00
#
_symmetry.space_group_name_H-M   'P 1'
#
loop_
_entity.id
_entity.type
_entity.pdbx_description
1 polymer ?
#
loop_
_entity_poly.entity_id
_entity_poly.type
_entity_poly.pdbx_seq_one_letter_code
_entity_poly.pdbx_strand_id
1 'polypeptide(L)'
;MQTSLSIKEPGLNVLPPGVERYVVNAGGITGIQIFPDDEIKIVNNEGNQICEINIFDKHGKSELGILNLKENKNSSEIKKILFKKEESSMQALLQLKKRNLQIEKAASSVIFDKNTSAGEEIILTSKDNCYCIFAAPGNDMLVHDQNPPSDLTVLVKRAKIKNSEKEFSIIPDPIYDPDYEVNIDRKTATGYQVKAGDYIQIITPTGRQCSDFVAYDTAKLEKGIERGLDWQTTRTFMGHTFPGPGLFSKFYDTDHEPLVEVVRDTVGIHDTFNLACTSKYYEDSGYFGHANCSDNLNDSMKKYGVEEKKGWHAINLFFNTSSGGQNSVTSDESYARPGDYVIFKALKDLTCGTTACPSDIDSCNGSVSYTHLTLPTKRIV
;
A
#
# COMPACT_ATOMS: atom_id res chain seq x y z
N MET A 1 7.08 8.86 33.45
CA MET A 1 6.09 7.79 33.22
C MET A 1 6.77 6.67 32.45
N GLN A 2 6.74 5.45 32.93
CA GLN A 2 7.22 4.31 32.15
C GLN A 2 6.25 4.09 31.00
N THR A 3 6.71 4.30 29.77
CA THR A 3 6.00 3.79 28.58
C THR A 3 5.91 2.28 28.69
N SER A 4 4.70 1.75 28.80
CA SER A 4 4.51 0.31 28.74
C SER A 4 4.90 -0.14 27.34
N LEU A 5 6.05 -0.80 27.20
CA LEU A 5 6.41 -1.53 25.99
C LEU A 5 5.30 -2.55 25.73
N SER A 6 4.55 -2.38 24.65
CA SER A 6 3.64 -3.42 24.20
C SER A 6 4.47 -4.59 23.70
N ILE A 7 4.49 -5.68 24.47
CA ILE A 7 5.11 -6.94 24.04
C ILE A 7 4.16 -7.53 23.00
N LYS A 8 4.60 -7.62 21.76
CA LYS A 8 3.86 -8.35 20.72
C LYS A 8 3.95 -9.85 21.03
N GLU A 9 2.81 -10.51 21.15
CA GLU A 9 2.79 -11.97 21.34
C GLU A 9 3.26 -12.66 20.06
N PRO A 10 4.22 -13.60 20.13
CA PRO A 10 4.64 -14.38 18.97
C PRO A 10 3.49 -15.25 18.46
N GLY A 11 3.30 -15.30 17.17
CA GLY A 11 2.28 -16.16 16.56
C GLY A 11 1.87 -15.72 15.15
N LEU A 12 0.98 -16.48 14.54
CA LEU A 12 0.33 -16.13 13.28
C LEU A 12 -0.69 -15.02 13.54
N ASN A 13 -0.32 -13.80 13.25
CA ASN A 13 -1.19 -12.64 13.42
C ASN A 13 -1.94 -12.35 12.11
N VAL A 14 -2.76 -13.30 11.69
CA VAL A 14 -3.64 -13.12 10.54
C VAL A 14 -4.93 -12.49 11.04
N LEU A 15 -5.28 -11.32 10.48
CA LEU A 15 -6.56 -10.70 10.77
C LEU A 15 -7.71 -11.65 10.35
N PRO A 16 -8.82 -11.68 11.11
CA PRO A 16 -10.01 -12.42 10.68
C PRO A 16 -10.47 -11.98 9.29
N PRO A 17 -11.07 -12.87 8.49
CA PRO A 17 -11.62 -12.50 7.19
C PRO A 17 -12.57 -11.29 7.32
N GLY A 18 -12.41 -10.31 6.44
CA GLY A 18 -13.19 -9.07 6.43
C GLY A 18 -12.77 -8.04 7.49
N VAL A 19 -11.68 -8.26 8.20
CA VAL A 19 -11.06 -7.25 9.07
C VAL A 19 -9.81 -6.70 8.40
N GLU A 20 -9.74 -5.39 8.30
CA GLU A 20 -8.60 -4.64 7.78
C GLU A 20 -7.96 -3.82 8.91
N ARG A 21 -6.65 -3.70 8.92
CA ARG A 21 -5.92 -2.87 9.88
C ARG A 21 -5.23 -1.73 9.16
N TYR A 22 -5.36 -0.56 9.74
CA TYR A 22 -4.71 0.66 9.27
C TYR A 22 -3.96 1.31 10.44
N VAL A 23 -2.81 1.87 10.16
CA VAL A 23 -2.06 2.69 11.11
C VAL A 23 -2.17 4.15 10.69
N VAL A 24 -2.51 5.01 11.64
CA VAL A 24 -2.38 6.45 11.47
C VAL A 24 -1.07 6.84 12.14
N ASN A 25 -0.06 7.08 11.34
CA ASN A 25 1.28 7.39 11.85
C ASN A 25 1.29 8.69 12.67
N ALA A 26 2.14 8.71 13.69
CA ALA A 26 2.40 9.87 14.52
C ALA A 26 2.69 11.12 13.67
N GLY A 27 1.94 12.20 13.89
CA GLY A 27 2.03 13.43 13.10
C GLY A 27 1.46 13.36 11.68
N GLY A 28 0.87 12.21 11.28
CA GLY A 28 0.38 11.92 9.93
C GLY A 28 -1.13 11.83 9.82
N ILE A 29 -1.55 11.42 8.62
CA ILE A 29 -2.95 11.16 8.26
C ILE A 29 -3.07 9.83 7.52
N THR A 30 -4.27 9.22 7.61
CA THR A 30 -4.63 8.00 6.86
C THR A 30 -6.04 8.14 6.32
N GLY A 31 -6.22 7.83 5.02
CA GLY A 31 -7.51 7.91 4.35
C GLY A 31 -8.08 6.51 4.06
N ILE A 32 -9.32 6.25 4.47
CA ILE A 32 -9.97 4.94 4.40
C ILE A 32 -11.33 5.05 3.73
N GLN A 33 -11.58 4.18 2.74
CA GLN A 33 -12.91 4.00 2.17
C GLN A 33 -13.75 3.13 3.10
N ILE A 34 -14.93 3.59 3.47
CA ILE A 34 -15.88 2.93 4.35
C ILE A 34 -17.20 2.72 3.63
N PHE A 35 -17.83 1.58 3.87
CA PHE A 35 -19.10 1.19 3.26
C PHE A 35 -20.23 1.10 4.29
N PRO A 36 -21.50 1.04 3.86
CA PRO A 36 -22.61 0.91 4.78
C PRO A 36 -22.47 -0.31 5.68
N ASP A 37 -22.78 -0.12 6.95
CA ASP A 37 -22.73 -1.11 8.03
C ASP A 37 -21.32 -1.61 8.41
N ASP A 38 -20.26 -1.08 7.79
CA ASP A 38 -18.89 -1.34 8.26
C ASP A 38 -18.71 -0.83 9.69
N GLU A 39 -18.04 -1.62 10.51
CA GLU A 39 -17.64 -1.27 11.86
C GLU A 39 -16.20 -0.77 11.87
N ILE A 40 -15.98 0.41 12.42
CA ILE A 40 -14.67 1.06 12.51
C ILE A 40 -14.29 1.12 13.99
N LYS A 41 -13.25 0.40 14.38
CA LYS A 41 -12.69 0.44 15.72
C LYS A 41 -11.39 1.23 15.70
N ILE A 42 -11.34 2.33 16.44
CA ILE A 42 -10.17 3.20 16.57
C ILE A 42 -9.56 2.95 17.93
N VAL A 43 -8.25 2.68 18.00
CA VAL A 43 -7.53 2.38 19.24
C VAL A 43 -6.42 3.40 19.45
N ASN A 44 -6.39 4.01 20.63
CA ASN A 44 -5.31 4.86 21.10
C ASN A 44 -4.27 4.00 21.82
N ASN A 45 -3.28 3.50 21.10
CA ASN A 45 -2.38 2.47 21.60
C ASN A 45 -1.59 2.91 22.84
N GLU A 46 -1.05 4.13 22.84
CA GLU A 46 -0.18 4.65 23.89
C GLU A 46 -0.89 5.64 24.83
N GLY A 47 -2.08 6.08 24.47
CA GLY A 47 -2.81 7.14 25.17
C GLY A 47 -2.30 8.54 24.81
N ASN A 48 -3.03 9.56 25.30
CA ASN A 48 -2.71 10.98 25.10
C ASN A 48 -2.63 11.47 23.65
N GLN A 49 -2.89 10.60 22.68
CA GLN A 49 -2.88 10.92 21.26
C GLN A 49 -4.25 11.46 20.83
N ILE A 50 -4.25 12.66 20.27
CA ILE A 50 -5.44 13.23 19.66
C ILE A 50 -5.75 12.46 18.37
N CYS A 51 -7.04 12.13 18.15
CA CYS A 51 -7.53 11.63 16.88
C CYS A 51 -8.54 12.61 16.30
N GLU A 52 -8.18 13.23 15.17
CA GLU A 52 -9.11 14.04 14.39
C GLU A 52 -9.59 13.27 13.17
N ILE A 53 -10.88 13.42 12.83
CA ILE A 53 -11.49 12.76 11.66
C ILE A 53 -12.25 13.77 10.79
N ASN A 54 -12.07 13.65 9.46
CA ASN A 54 -12.97 14.20 8.45
C ASN A 54 -13.69 13.07 7.73
N ILE A 55 -14.95 13.28 7.39
CA ILE A 55 -15.78 12.31 6.68
C ILE A 55 -16.36 12.98 5.44
N PHE A 56 -16.28 12.29 4.31
CA PHE A 56 -16.77 12.75 3.03
C PHE A 56 -17.77 11.74 2.45
N ASP A 57 -18.89 12.22 1.98
CA ASP A 57 -19.86 11.42 1.26
C ASP A 57 -19.34 10.98 -0.13
N LYS A 58 -20.12 10.20 -0.85
CA LYS A 58 -19.80 9.73 -2.22
C LYS A 58 -19.63 10.88 -3.25
N HIS A 59 -20.05 12.09 -2.93
CA HIS A 59 -19.88 13.28 -3.76
C HIS A 59 -18.71 14.16 -3.32
N GLY A 60 -17.93 13.71 -2.33
CA GLY A 60 -16.78 14.42 -1.79
C GLY A 60 -17.14 15.60 -0.88
N LYS A 61 -18.39 15.70 -0.41
CA LYS A 61 -18.84 16.71 0.55
C LYS A 61 -18.66 16.21 1.99
N SER A 62 -18.29 17.12 2.87
CA SER A 62 -18.14 16.82 4.30
C SER A 62 -19.47 16.45 4.95
N GLU A 63 -19.56 15.27 5.58
CA GLU A 63 -20.78 14.74 6.18
C GLU A 63 -20.45 13.87 7.41
N LEU A 64 -20.30 14.50 8.56
CA LEU A 64 -19.99 13.81 9.85
C LEU A 64 -21.15 12.92 10.35
N GLY A 65 -22.39 13.20 9.93
CA GLY A 65 -23.58 12.46 10.32
C GLY A 65 -23.58 11.00 9.87
N ILE A 66 -22.78 10.64 8.87
CA ILE A 66 -22.63 9.24 8.39
C ILE A 66 -22.13 8.32 9.52
N LEU A 67 -21.24 8.81 10.39
CA LEU A 67 -20.73 8.09 11.56
C LEU A 67 -21.33 8.60 12.88
N ASN A 68 -22.44 9.36 12.86
CA ASN A 68 -23.06 9.97 14.04
C ASN A 68 -22.13 10.91 14.83
N LEU A 69 -21.14 11.51 14.20
CA LEU A 69 -20.21 12.43 14.83
C LEU A 69 -20.70 13.89 14.75
N LYS A 70 -20.23 14.70 15.71
CA LYS A 70 -20.51 16.13 15.77
C LYS A 70 -19.29 16.94 15.40
N GLU A 71 -19.49 18.08 14.76
CA GLU A 71 -18.42 18.99 14.42
C GLU A 71 -17.74 19.57 15.67
N ASN A 72 -16.41 19.56 15.67
CA ASN A 72 -15.58 20.35 16.57
C ASN A 72 -15.02 21.55 15.81
N LYS A 73 -15.65 22.71 15.99
CA LYS A 73 -15.28 23.94 15.27
C LYS A 73 -13.88 24.46 15.55
N ASN A 74 -13.24 24.01 16.63
CA ASN A 74 -11.90 24.43 17.02
C ASN A 74 -10.82 23.48 16.51
N SER A 75 -11.18 22.41 15.81
CA SER A 75 -10.21 21.43 15.28
C SER A 75 -9.90 21.71 13.82
N SER A 76 -8.62 21.71 13.48
CA SER A 76 -8.12 21.97 12.13
C SER A 76 -6.80 21.24 11.85
N GLU A 77 -6.48 20.22 12.62
CA GLU A 77 -5.16 19.55 12.55
C GLU A 77 -4.97 18.82 11.22
N ILE A 78 -6.02 18.15 10.69
CA ILE A 78 -5.96 17.53 9.35
C ILE A 78 -5.57 18.58 8.30
N LYS A 79 -6.18 19.78 8.34
CA LYS A 79 -5.84 20.84 7.39
C LYS A 79 -4.40 21.34 7.60
N LYS A 80 -3.94 21.49 8.84
CA LYS A 80 -2.56 21.87 9.13
C LYS A 80 -1.57 20.86 8.56
N ILE A 81 -1.81 19.56 8.73
CA ILE A 81 -0.96 18.51 8.19
C ILE A 81 -0.97 18.54 6.66
N LEU A 82 -2.13 18.58 6.02
CA LEU A 82 -2.27 18.51 4.57
C LEU A 82 -1.70 19.75 3.84
N PHE A 83 -1.76 20.92 4.46
CA PHE A 83 -1.29 22.17 3.85
C PHE A 83 0.12 22.58 4.29
N LYS A 84 0.86 21.69 4.97
CA LYS A 84 2.31 21.88 5.16
C LYS A 84 3.01 21.86 3.80
N LYS A 85 4.12 22.63 3.69
CA LYS A 85 4.95 22.66 2.49
C LYS A 85 5.99 21.53 2.45
N GLU A 86 5.62 20.35 2.93
CA GLU A 86 6.41 19.14 2.91
C GLU A 86 5.98 18.27 1.72
N GLU A 87 6.91 17.55 1.12
CA GLU A 87 6.66 16.75 -0.09
C GLU A 87 5.59 15.66 0.15
N SER A 88 5.66 14.96 1.28
CA SER A 88 4.67 13.95 1.69
C SER A 88 3.26 14.52 1.83
N SER A 89 3.14 15.70 2.44
CA SER A 89 1.85 16.40 2.57
C SER A 89 1.28 16.83 1.23
N MET A 90 2.12 17.31 0.31
CA MET A 90 1.70 17.68 -1.04
C MET A 90 1.21 16.47 -1.84
N GLN A 91 1.91 15.34 -1.74
CA GLN A 91 1.51 14.09 -2.40
C GLN A 91 0.17 13.58 -1.86
N ALA A 92 0.01 13.53 -0.52
CA ALA A 92 -1.24 13.15 0.12
C ALA A 92 -2.41 14.06 -0.34
N LEU A 93 -2.19 15.36 -0.35
CA LEU A 93 -3.19 16.34 -0.82
C LEU A 93 -3.58 16.12 -2.29
N LEU A 94 -2.60 15.84 -3.17
CA LEU A 94 -2.86 15.54 -4.57
C LEU A 94 -3.72 14.28 -4.74
N GLN A 95 -3.41 13.21 -4.00
CA GLN A 95 -4.19 11.97 -4.04
C GLN A 95 -5.62 12.18 -3.53
N LEU A 96 -5.80 12.96 -2.48
CA LEU A 96 -7.14 13.30 -1.97
C LEU A 96 -7.94 14.19 -2.96
N LYS A 97 -7.28 15.13 -3.63
CA LYS A 97 -7.89 15.96 -4.68
C LYS A 97 -8.35 15.13 -5.89
N LYS A 98 -7.61 14.09 -6.28
CA LYS A 98 -8.04 13.16 -7.33
C LYS A 98 -9.37 12.44 -7.00
N ARG A 99 -9.73 12.34 -5.71
CA ARG A 99 -11.02 11.80 -5.25
C ARG A 99 -12.14 12.82 -5.23
N ASN A 100 -11.91 14.05 -5.69
CA ASN A 100 -12.85 15.19 -5.68
C ASN A 100 -13.35 15.56 -4.27
N LEU A 101 -12.53 15.33 -3.23
CA LEU A 101 -12.89 15.69 -1.86
C LEU A 101 -12.78 17.21 -1.64
N GLN A 102 -13.79 17.80 -1.01
CA GLN A 102 -13.82 19.24 -0.69
C GLN A 102 -13.11 19.51 0.65
N ILE A 103 -11.79 19.27 0.70
CA ILE A 103 -10.99 19.30 1.92
C ILE A 103 -10.99 20.67 2.60
N GLU A 104 -10.96 21.76 1.83
CA GLU A 104 -10.95 23.11 2.36
C GLU A 104 -12.19 23.44 3.20
N LYS A 105 -13.32 22.80 2.86
CA LYS A 105 -14.63 22.98 3.52
C LYS A 105 -14.95 21.84 4.51
N ALA A 106 -14.02 20.92 4.73
CA ALA A 106 -14.27 19.78 5.59
C ALA A 106 -14.54 20.20 7.04
N ALA A 107 -15.59 19.63 7.62
CA ALA A 107 -15.84 19.66 9.05
C ALA A 107 -15.04 18.57 9.73
N SER A 108 -14.49 18.86 10.90
CA SER A 108 -13.70 17.92 11.68
C SER A 108 -14.44 17.51 12.97
N SER A 109 -14.23 16.27 13.39
CA SER A 109 -14.58 15.78 14.71
C SER A 109 -13.35 15.28 15.44
N VAL A 110 -13.32 15.39 16.75
CA VAL A 110 -12.27 14.86 17.62
C VAL A 110 -12.79 13.61 18.31
N ILE A 111 -12.11 12.49 18.10
CA ILE A 111 -12.45 11.18 18.64
C ILE A 111 -11.76 10.97 19.99
N PHE A 112 -10.44 11.22 20.02
CA PHE A 112 -9.61 11.15 21.22
C PHE A 112 -9.01 12.52 21.51
N ASP A 113 -8.87 12.83 22.78
CA ASP A 113 -8.21 14.03 23.26
C ASP A 113 -6.86 13.70 23.95
N LYS A 114 -6.15 14.73 24.38
CA LYS A 114 -4.85 14.61 25.06
C LYS A 114 -4.88 13.91 26.44
N ASN A 115 -6.06 13.59 26.97
CA ASN A 115 -6.20 12.91 28.25
C ASN A 115 -6.67 11.47 28.07
N THR A 116 -6.82 10.99 26.84
CA THR A 116 -7.24 9.63 26.50
C THR A 116 -6.27 8.60 27.06
N SER A 117 -6.79 7.55 27.68
CA SER A 117 -5.96 6.48 28.26
C SER A 117 -5.34 5.58 27.21
N ALA A 118 -4.20 4.96 27.55
CA ALA A 118 -3.58 3.95 26.69
C ALA A 118 -4.52 2.74 26.53
N GLY A 119 -4.67 2.28 25.27
CA GLY A 119 -5.58 1.18 24.92
C GLY A 119 -7.05 1.56 24.87
N GLU A 120 -7.40 2.83 25.05
CA GLU A 120 -8.80 3.27 24.89
C GLU A 120 -9.25 3.11 23.45
N GLU A 121 -10.48 2.62 23.28
CA GLU A 121 -11.02 2.33 21.96
C GLU A 121 -12.43 2.90 21.77
N ILE A 122 -12.72 3.30 20.54
CA ILE A 122 -14.07 3.75 20.13
C ILE A 122 -14.49 2.94 18.92
N ILE A 123 -15.76 2.52 18.90
CA ILE A 123 -16.36 1.78 17.79
C ILE A 123 -17.44 2.66 17.16
N LEU A 124 -17.33 2.82 15.83
CA LEU A 124 -18.28 3.57 15.01
C LEU A 124 -18.84 2.63 13.94
N THR A 125 -20.09 2.84 13.54
CA THR A 125 -20.73 2.11 12.43
C THR A 125 -21.15 3.09 11.35
N SER A 126 -20.83 2.77 10.10
CA SER A 126 -21.17 3.63 8.98
C SER A 126 -22.60 3.41 8.51
N LYS A 127 -23.31 4.51 8.24
CA LYS A 127 -24.67 4.48 7.68
C LYS A 127 -24.69 4.47 6.15
N ASP A 128 -23.61 4.93 5.51
CA ASP A 128 -23.56 5.09 4.04
C ASP A 128 -22.11 5.00 3.57
N ASN A 129 -21.90 4.93 2.26
CA ASN A 129 -20.58 5.04 1.64
C ASN A 129 -19.94 6.38 1.99
N CYS A 130 -18.72 6.31 2.55
CA CYS A 130 -17.96 7.52 2.84
C CYS A 130 -16.46 7.28 2.72
N TYR A 131 -15.71 8.37 2.64
CA TYR A 131 -14.28 8.37 2.75
C TYR A 131 -13.88 9.10 4.03
N CYS A 132 -13.20 8.40 4.92
CA CYS A 132 -12.75 8.94 6.20
C CYS A 132 -11.27 9.29 6.12
N ILE A 133 -10.89 10.46 6.63
CA ILE A 133 -9.50 10.84 6.86
C ILE A 133 -9.29 10.91 8.37
N PHE A 134 -8.39 10.09 8.87
CA PHE A 134 -7.97 10.09 10.28
C PHE A 134 -6.63 10.79 10.40
N ALA A 135 -6.42 11.55 11.46
CA ALA A 135 -5.14 12.18 11.79
C ALA A 135 -4.73 11.87 13.23
N ALA A 136 -3.44 11.66 13.41
CA ALA A 136 -2.76 11.59 14.69
C ALA A 136 -1.83 12.82 14.83
N PRO A 137 -2.36 14.05 15.06
CA PRO A 137 -1.58 15.25 15.01
C PRO A 137 -0.53 15.29 16.11
N GLY A 138 0.65 15.84 15.79
CA GLY A 138 1.68 16.17 16.78
C GLY A 138 1.48 17.58 17.33
N ASN A 139 1.84 17.79 18.56
CA ASN A 139 1.95 19.10 19.17
C ASN A 139 3.42 19.54 19.25
N ASP A 140 3.64 20.85 19.29
CA ASP A 140 4.97 21.37 19.60
C ASP A 140 5.38 20.90 20.99
N MET A 141 6.54 20.26 21.09
CA MET A 141 7.10 19.84 22.36
C MET A 141 7.66 21.04 23.11
N LEU A 142 7.16 21.27 24.31
CA LEU A 142 7.67 22.27 25.23
C LEU A 142 8.65 21.63 26.21
N VAL A 143 9.58 22.42 26.75
CA VAL A 143 10.60 21.91 27.69
C VAL A 143 9.98 21.21 28.92
N HIS A 144 8.78 21.63 29.31
CA HIS A 144 8.05 21.11 30.48
C HIS A 144 6.85 20.23 30.12
N ASP A 145 6.57 20.06 28.82
CA ASP A 145 5.47 19.23 28.33
C ASP A 145 5.95 18.53 27.04
N GLN A 146 6.67 17.40 27.23
CA GLN A 146 7.23 16.62 26.14
C GLN A 146 6.32 15.42 25.91
N ASN A 147 5.26 15.59 25.14
CA ASN A 147 4.35 14.54 24.73
C ASN A 147 4.44 14.35 23.20
N PRO A 148 5.39 13.51 22.72
CA PRO A 148 5.52 13.25 21.28
C PRO A 148 4.25 12.59 20.75
N PRO A 149 3.92 12.80 19.45
CA PRO A 149 2.80 12.10 18.84
C PRO A 149 3.08 10.59 18.80
N SER A 150 2.03 9.81 18.93
CA SER A 150 2.06 8.36 18.80
C SER A 150 1.10 7.86 17.71
N ASP A 151 1.28 6.62 17.29
CA ASP A 151 0.43 6.01 16.27
C ASP A 151 -0.94 5.65 16.82
N LEU A 152 -1.96 5.74 15.96
CA LEU A 152 -3.28 5.19 16.21
C LEU A 152 -3.51 3.96 15.34
N THR A 153 -4.25 2.98 15.85
CA THR A 153 -4.70 1.83 15.07
C THR A 153 -6.18 1.98 14.71
N VAL A 154 -6.50 1.78 13.43
CA VAL A 154 -7.89 1.72 12.95
C VAL A 154 -8.13 0.33 12.38
N LEU A 155 -9.08 -0.39 12.95
CA LEU A 155 -9.56 -1.68 12.44
C LEU A 155 -10.91 -1.47 11.77
N VAL A 156 -11.04 -1.91 10.54
CA VAL A 156 -12.31 -1.87 9.81
C VAL A 156 -12.81 -3.30 9.62
N LYS A 157 -13.95 -3.61 10.22
CA LYS A 157 -14.65 -4.87 10.01
C LYS A 157 -15.72 -4.66 8.96
N ARG A 158 -15.52 -5.29 7.81
CA ARG A 158 -16.44 -5.19 6.68
C ARG A 158 -17.75 -5.93 6.97
N ALA A 159 -18.87 -5.25 6.76
CA ALA A 159 -20.21 -5.82 7.01
C ALA A 159 -20.53 -6.99 6.06
N LYS A 160 -20.02 -6.95 4.82
CA LYS A 160 -20.28 -7.95 3.77
C LYS A 160 -19.02 -8.75 3.41
N ILE A 161 -18.61 -9.65 4.28
CA ILE A 161 -17.36 -10.42 4.15
C ILE A 161 -17.31 -11.26 2.86
N LYS A 162 -18.41 -11.91 2.45
CA LYS A 162 -18.40 -12.84 1.31
C LYS A 162 -18.36 -12.17 -0.05
N ASN A 163 -18.76 -10.91 -0.15
CA ASN A 163 -18.86 -10.19 -1.42
C ASN A 163 -18.07 -8.87 -1.42
N SER A 164 -17.51 -8.45 -0.29
CA SER A 164 -16.83 -7.16 -0.17
C SER A 164 -15.70 -7.01 -1.20
N GLU A 165 -14.87 -8.04 -1.34
CA GLU A 165 -13.77 -8.03 -2.31
C GLU A 165 -14.27 -7.96 -3.76
N LYS A 166 -15.38 -8.65 -4.08
CA LYS A 166 -15.95 -8.66 -5.45
C LYS A 166 -16.86 -7.45 -5.72
N GLU A 167 -17.62 -7.02 -4.72
CA GLU A 167 -18.58 -5.90 -4.85
C GLU A 167 -17.86 -4.56 -4.99
N PHE A 168 -16.68 -4.42 -4.39
CA PHE A 168 -15.88 -3.20 -4.42
C PHE A 168 -14.60 -3.31 -5.23
N SER A 169 -14.35 -4.45 -5.84
CA SER A 169 -13.23 -4.63 -6.75
C SER A 169 -13.54 -3.95 -8.09
N ILE A 170 -12.56 -3.25 -8.61
CA ILE A 170 -12.61 -2.63 -9.93
C ILE A 170 -11.49 -3.23 -10.76
N ILE A 171 -11.85 -3.82 -11.89
CA ILE A 171 -10.90 -4.31 -12.89
C ILE A 171 -11.02 -3.41 -14.11
N PRO A 172 -10.06 -2.49 -14.32
CA PRO A 172 -10.06 -1.63 -15.49
C PRO A 172 -9.81 -2.45 -16.76
N ASP A 173 -10.35 -1.98 -17.88
CA ASP A 173 -10.12 -2.62 -19.16
C ASP A 173 -8.62 -2.69 -19.48
N PRO A 174 -8.14 -3.82 -20.03
CA PRO A 174 -6.76 -3.94 -20.48
C PRO A 174 -6.51 -3.04 -21.69
N ILE A 175 -5.24 -2.66 -21.89
CA ILE A 175 -4.82 -1.79 -23.00
C ILE A 175 -5.04 -2.43 -24.39
N TYR A 176 -5.03 -3.77 -24.46
CA TYR A 176 -5.35 -4.63 -25.60
C TYR A 176 -6.03 -5.89 -25.09
N ASP A 177 -6.61 -6.68 -26.00
CA ASP A 177 -7.19 -7.99 -25.63
C ASP A 177 -6.13 -8.86 -24.94
N PRO A 178 -6.41 -9.39 -23.74
CA PRO A 178 -5.44 -10.20 -23.01
C PRO A 178 -5.39 -11.63 -23.57
N ASP A 179 -4.17 -12.14 -23.79
CA ASP A 179 -3.97 -13.58 -24.06
C ASP A 179 -3.96 -14.41 -22.77
N TYR A 180 -3.70 -13.76 -21.64
CA TYR A 180 -3.68 -14.41 -20.34
C TYR A 180 -4.21 -13.45 -19.26
N GLU A 181 -5.06 -13.98 -18.41
CA GLU A 181 -5.66 -13.25 -17.29
C GLU A 181 -5.76 -14.17 -16.09
N VAL A 182 -5.36 -13.69 -14.91
CA VAL A 182 -5.41 -14.49 -13.68
C VAL A 182 -5.61 -13.62 -12.44
N ASN A 183 -6.39 -14.13 -11.51
CA ASN A 183 -6.43 -13.65 -10.14
C ASN A 183 -5.33 -14.34 -9.34
N ILE A 184 -4.41 -13.57 -8.77
CA ILE A 184 -3.39 -14.06 -7.86
C ILE A 184 -3.98 -13.95 -6.47
N ASP A 185 -4.34 -15.08 -5.89
CA ASP A 185 -4.94 -15.10 -4.57
C ASP A 185 -3.98 -14.55 -3.51
N ARG A 186 -4.56 -13.95 -2.47
CA ARG A 186 -3.77 -13.47 -1.34
C ARG A 186 -2.81 -14.53 -0.83
N LYS A 187 -1.61 -14.11 -0.45
CA LYS A 187 -0.56 -15.00 0.09
C LYS A 187 -0.01 -16.01 -0.93
N THR A 188 -0.16 -15.71 -2.23
CA THR A 188 0.39 -16.54 -3.31
C THR A 188 1.18 -15.71 -4.31
N ALA A 189 1.81 -16.39 -5.26
CA ALA A 189 2.46 -15.79 -6.41
C ALA A 189 2.18 -16.61 -7.68
N THR A 190 2.26 -15.94 -8.82
CA THR A 190 2.17 -16.57 -10.14
C THR A 190 3.40 -16.24 -10.97
N GLY A 191 4.07 -17.29 -11.48
CA GLY A 191 5.15 -17.16 -12.46
C GLY A 191 4.61 -17.36 -13.88
N TYR A 192 5.07 -16.52 -14.82
CA TYR A 192 4.64 -16.50 -16.22
C TYR A 192 5.74 -15.99 -17.14
N GLN A 193 5.53 -16.17 -18.46
CA GLN A 193 6.43 -15.65 -19.49
C GLN A 193 5.69 -14.69 -20.41
N VAL A 194 6.41 -13.66 -20.89
CA VAL A 194 5.90 -12.66 -21.83
C VAL A 194 6.92 -12.43 -22.94
N LYS A 195 6.45 -12.09 -24.14
CA LYS A 195 7.30 -11.79 -25.30
C LYS A 195 7.70 -10.34 -25.34
N ALA A 196 8.83 -10.06 -25.99
CA ALA A 196 9.25 -8.69 -26.26
C ALA A 196 8.15 -7.93 -27.02
N GLY A 197 7.79 -6.76 -26.50
CA GLY A 197 6.74 -5.91 -27.06
C GLY A 197 5.37 -6.08 -26.43
N ASP A 198 5.11 -7.16 -25.69
CA ASP A 198 3.87 -7.39 -24.97
C ASP A 198 3.79 -6.54 -23.70
N TYR A 199 2.60 -6.47 -23.13
CA TYR A 199 2.33 -5.68 -21.93
C TYR A 199 2.01 -6.58 -20.74
N ILE A 200 2.27 -6.06 -19.55
CA ILE A 200 1.96 -6.68 -18.27
C ILE A 200 1.17 -5.64 -17.48
N GLN A 201 -0.10 -5.91 -17.20
CA GLN A 201 -0.92 -5.03 -16.38
C GLN A 201 -1.18 -5.68 -15.04
N ILE A 202 -0.71 -5.05 -13.97
CA ILE A 202 -0.88 -5.50 -12.58
C ILE A 202 -1.83 -4.54 -11.91
N ILE A 203 -2.93 -5.06 -11.38
CA ILE A 203 -4.05 -4.29 -10.85
C ILE A 203 -4.23 -4.64 -9.38
N THR A 204 -4.52 -3.63 -8.55
CA THR A 204 -5.04 -3.82 -7.19
C THR A 204 -6.55 -3.59 -7.20
N PRO A 205 -7.39 -4.65 -7.40
CA PRO A 205 -8.81 -4.50 -7.64
C PRO A 205 -9.57 -3.88 -6.46
N THR A 206 -9.14 -4.17 -5.24
CA THR A 206 -9.74 -3.65 -4.00
C THR A 206 -9.04 -2.41 -3.47
N GLY A 207 -7.93 -2.01 -4.10
CA GLY A 207 -7.04 -0.96 -3.61
C GLY A 207 -6.18 -1.41 -2.43
N ARG A 208 -5.01 -0.78 -2.27
CA ARG A 208 -4.12 -0.96 -1.12
C ARG A 208 -3.58 -2.39 -0.90
N GLN A 209 -3.81 -3.30 -1.84
CA GLN A 209 -3.14 -4.58 -1.89
C GLN A 209 -1.79 -4.40 -2.58
N CYS A 210 -0.71 -4.58 -1.83
CA CYS A 210 0.65 -4.57 -2.38
C CYS A 210 0.94 -5.84 -3.19
N SER A 211 1.75 -5.70 -4.22
CA SER A 211 2.14 -6.78 -5.13
C SER A 211 3.62 -6.66 -5.46
N ASP A 212 4.37 -7.74 -5.32
CA ASP A 212 5.78 -7.74 -5.68
C ASP A 212 5.93 -8.29 -7.09
N PHE A 213 6.67 -7.56 -7.92
CA PHE A 213 6.93 -7.93 -9.30
C PHE A 213 8.42 -8.15 -9.54
N VAL A 214 8.74 -9.28 -10.17
CA VAL A 214 10.09 -9.63 -10.61
C VAL A 214 10.10 -9.99 -12.10
N ALA A 215 11.19 -9.71 -12.78
CA ALA A 215 11.38 -10.08 -14.20
C ALA A 215 12.83 -10.45 -14.46
N TYR A 216 13.04 -11.46 -15.29
CA TYR A 216 14.33 -11.99 -15.73
C TYR A 216 14.37 -12.06 -17.25
N ASP A 217 15.54 -11.82 -17.85
CA ASP A 217 15.81 -12.08 -19.27
C ASP A 217 15.73 -13.59 -19.52
N THR A 218 14.70 -14.04 -20.24
CA THR A 218 14.46 -15.47 -20.49
C THR A 218 15.62 -16.12 -21.26
N ALA A 219 16.19 -15.43 -22.24
CA ALA A 219 17.27 -16.00 -23.06
C ALA A 219 18.58 -16.19 -22.28
N LYS A 220 18.82 -15.38 -21.25
CA LYS A 220 19.94 -15.56 -20.32
C LYS A 220 19.63 -16.66 -19.31
N LEU A 221 18.42 -16.70 -18.79
CA LEU A 221 17.98 -17.69 -17.81
C LEU A 221 18.05 -19.11 -18.38
N GLU A 222 17.65 -19.32 -19.63
CA GLU A 222 17.79 -20.60 -20.35
C GLU A 222 19.24 -21.09 -20.47
N LYS A 223 20.20 -20.19 -20.34
CA LYS A 223 21.65 -20.48 -20.33
C LYS A 223 22.20 -20.65 -18.90
N GLY A 224 21.33 -20.65 -17.89
CA GLY A 224 21.72 -20.69 -16.48
C GLY A 224 22.31 -19.38 -15.95
N ILE A 225 22.03 -18.24 -16.61
CA ILE A 225 22.51 -16.93 -16.19
C ILE A 225 21.32 -16.11 -15.72
N GLU A 226 21.20 -15.92 -14.41
CA GLU A 226 20.16 -15.06 -13.86
C GLU A 226 20.51 -13.58 -14.06
N ARG A 227 19.68 -12.89 -14.84
CA ARG A 227 19.70 -11.43 -15.01
C ARG A 227 18.30 -10.90 -14.80
N GLY A 228 18.05 -10.50 -13.57
CA GLY A 228 16.80 -9.89 -13.15
C GLY A 228 16.92 -8.38 -12.97
N LEU A 229 15.81 -7.78 -12.57
CA LEU A 229 15.73 -6.35 -12.26
C LEU A 229 16.75 -5.96 -11.19
N ASP A 230 17.48 -4.87 -11.41
CA ASP A 230 18.48 -4.32 -10.51
C ASP A 230 18.24 -2.85 -10.19
N TRP A 231 18.17 -2.55 -8.90
CA TRP A 231 17.82 -1.21 -8.43
C TRP A 231 18.97 -0.22 -8.50
N GLN A 232 20.19 -0.67 -8.29
CA GLN A 232 21.37 0.21 -8.38
C GLN A 232 21.57 0.69 -9.82
N THR A 233 21.52 -0.24 -10.76
CA THR A 233 21.61 0.07 -12.19
C THR A 233 20.45 0.97 -12.62
N THR A 234 19.22 0.60 -12.24
CA THR A 234 18.02 1.39 -12.57
C THR A 234 18.11 2.81 -12.04
N ARG A 235 18.45 3.02 -10.78
CA ARG A 235 18.60 4.36 -10.22
C ARG A 235 19.74 5.14 -10.83
N THR A 236 20.83 4.47 -11.18
CA THR A 236 21.98 5.12 -11.84
C THR A 236 21.59 5.71 -13.19
N PHE A 237 20.82 4.97 -13.99
CA PHE A 237 20.42 5.44 -15.32
C PHE A 237 19.19 6.33 -15.34
N MET A 238 18.24 6.08 -14.44
CA MET A 238 16.97 6.82 -14.42
C MET A 238 16.98 8.03 -13.48
N GLY A 239 17.85 8.05 -12.47
CA GLY A 239 17.91 9.14 -11.49
C GLY A 239 16.67 9.25 -10.61
N HIS A 240 15.85 8.21 -10.55
CA HIS A 240 14.59 8.16 -9.82
C HIS A 240 14.53 6.96 -8.90
N THR A 241 13.85 7.10 -7.77
CA THR A 241 13.61 6.00 -6.84
C THR A 241 12.66 4.96 -7.44
N PHE A 242 11.71 5.42 -8.24
CA PHE A 242 10.84 4.56 -9.04
C PHE A 242 10.62 5.22 -10.42
N PRO A 243 11.05 4.57 -11.52
CA PRO A 243 10.74 5.00 -12.87
C PRO A 243 9.24 5.09 -13.14
N GLY A 244 8.81 6.14 -13.81
CA GLY A 244 7.41 6.38 -14.18
C GLY A 244 7.25 6.57 -15.69
N PRO A 245 6.02 6.68 -16.21
CA PRO A 245 5.79 6.88 -17.64
C PRO A 245 6.51 8.12 -18.19
N GLY A 246 7.16 7.99 -19.35
CA GLY A 246 7.82 9.09 -20.04
C GLY A 246 9.33 8.89 -20.20
N LEU A 247 10.13 9.95 -20.00
CA LEU A 247 11.56 9.92 -20.28
C LEU A 247 12.35 8.95 -19.36
N PHE A 248 11.93 8.84 -18.10
CA PHE A 248 12.58 8.00 -17.08
C PHE A 248 11.68 6.81 -16.73
N SER A 249 11.50 5.89 -17.68
CA SER A 249 10.48 4.84 -17.61
C SER A 249 10.99 3.41 -17.50
N LYS A 250 12.33 3.20 -17.53
CA LYS A 250 12.90 1.86 -17.71
C LYS A 250 13.50 1.28 -16.44
N PHE A 251 13.38 -0.04 -16.32
CA PHE A 251 14.07 -0.84 -15.32
C PHE A 251 15.11 -1.74 -16.00
N TYR A 252 16.28 -1.83 -15.40
CA TYR A 252 17.48 -2.46 -15.96
C TYR A 252 17.92 -3.68 -15.15
N ASP A 253 18.64 -4.59 -15.82
CA ASP A 253 19.42 -5.66 -15.18
C ASP A 253 20.86 -5.19 -14.86
N THR A 254 21.65 -6.08 -14.24
CA THR A 254 23.06 -5.82 -13.91
C THR A 254 23.99 -5.77 -15.10
N ASP A 255 23.55 -6.21 -16.29
CA ASP A 255 24.31 -6.05 -17.55
C ASP A 255 23.97 -4.73 -18.26
N HIS A 256 23.22 -3.84 -17.57
CA HIS A 256 22.77 -2.54 -18.08
C HIS A 256 21.77 -2.64 -19.24
N GLU A 257 21.07 -3.76 -19.34
CA GLU A 257 20.06 -3.97 -20.35
C GLU A 257 18.67 -3.67 -19.80
N PRO A 258 17.83 -2.88 -20.51
CA PRO A 258 16.49 -2.59 -20.05
C PRO A 258 15.57 -3.81 -20.25
N LEU A 259 14.90 -4.22 -19.18
CA LEU A 259 13.97 -5.35 -19.18
C LEU A 259 12.52 -4.91 -19.39
N VAL A 260 12.07 -3.90 -18.69
CA VAL A 260 10.70 -3.38 -18.78
C VAL A 260 10.68 -1.87 -18.83
N GLU A 261 9.61 -1.34 -19.42
CA GLU A 261 9.29 0.08 -19.48
C GLU A 261 7.93 0.33 -18.86
N VAL A 262 7.83 1.31 -17.96
CA VAL A 262 6.54 1.75 -17.38
C VAL A 262 5.79 2.56 -18.42
N VAL A 263 4.67 2.04 -18.90
CA VAL A 263 3.81 2.69 -19.90
C VAL A 263 2.71 3.50 -19.26
N ARG A 264 2.15 2.97 -18.17
CA ARG A 264 1.11 3.64 -17.40
C ARG A 264 1.21 3.26 -15.94
N ASP A 265 0.96 4.23 -15.09
CA ASP A 265 0.95 4.07 -13.65
C ASP A 265 -0.09 5.05 -13.09
N THR A 266 -1.05 4.52 -12.35
CA THR A 266 -2.15 5.34 -11.79
C THR A 266 -1.89 5.78 -10.35
N VAL A 267 -0.85 5.22 -9.70
CA VAL A 267 -0.50 5.52 -8.30
C VAL A 267 0.71 6.44 -8.21
N GLY A 268 1.80 6.11 -8.92
CA GLY A 268 3.03 6.90 -8.99
C GLY A 268 3.95 6.80 -7.77
N ILE A 269 3.64 5.92 -6.82
CA ILE A 269 4.50 5.62 -5.66
C ILE A 269 4.57 4.12 -5.47
N HIS A 270 5.79 3.62 -5.47
CA HIS A 270 6.12 2.22 -5.29
C HIS A 270 7.45 2.09 -4.55
N ASP A 271 7.77 0.90 -4.07
CA ASP A 271 9.00 0.67 -3.34
C ASP A 271 10.02 -0.13 -4.18
N THR A 272 11.24 0.38 -4.21
CA THR A 272 12.44 -0.27 -4.75
C THR A 272 13.61 -0.23 -3.76
N PHE A 273 13.35 0.03 -2.50
CA PHE A 273 14.37 0.06 -1.43
C PHE A 273 14.40 -1.24 -0.65
N ASN A 274 13.22 -1.81 -0.38
CA ASN A 274 13.07 -3.01 0.43
C ASN A 274 13.02 -4.25 -0.45
N LEU A 275 13.41 -5.39 0.12
CA LEU A 275 13.14 -6.70 -0.47
C LEU A 275 11.65 -7.01 -0.42
N ALA A 276 11.16 -7.91 -1.28
CA ALA A 276 9.92 -8.62 -1.03
C ALA A 276 9.94 -9.21 0.39
N CYS A 277 8.84 -9.15 1.12
CA CYS A 277 8.80 -9.59 2.52
C CYS A 277 9.31 -11.02 2.68
N THR A 278 10.02 -11.29 3.80
CA THR A 278 10.73 -12.55 4.06
C THR A 278 10.24 -13.21 5.35
N SER A 279 10.44 -14.52 5.50
CA SER A 279 10.16 -15.23 6.76
C SER A 279 10.90 -14.60 7.93
N LYS A 280 12.19 -14.24 7.72
CA LYS A 280 13.00 -13.61 8.77
C LYS A 280 12.44 -12.28 9.26
N TYR A 281 11.90 -11.45 8.36
CA TYR A 281 11.26 -10.19 8.74
C TYR A 281 10.10 -10.41 9.72
N TYR A 282 9.24 -11.40 9.44
CA TYR A 282 8.13 -11.75 10.31
C TYR A 282 8.59 -12.40 11.61
N GLU A 283 9.57 -13.31 11.56
CA GLU A 283 10.15 -13.97 12.74
C GLU A 283 10.80 -12.96 13.70
N ASP A 284 11.58 -12.00 13.19
CA ASP A 284 12.18 -10.93 13.99
C ASP A 284 11.11 -10.01 14.61
N SER A 285 9.93 -9.94 13.99
CA SER A 285 8.77 -9.22 14.52
C SER A 285 7.89 -10.08 15.45
N GLY A 286 8.27 -11.35 15.70
CA GLY A 286 7.58 -12.28 16.59
C GLY A 286 6.48 -13.12 15.93
N TYR A 287 6.40 -13.17 14.59
CA TYR A 287 5.37 -13.89 13.83
C TYR A 287 5.97 -15.09 13.09
N PHE A 288 6.14 -16.20 13.77
CA PHE A 288 6.71 -17.42 13.21
C PHE A 288 5.73 -18.12 12.25
N GLY A 289 6.25 -18.61 11.13
CA GLY A 289 5.45 -19.33 10.12
C GLY A 289 4.48 -18.44 9.33
N HIS A 290 4.63 -17.12 9.39
CA HIS A 290 3.84 -16.21 8.58
C HIS A 290 4.18 -16.38 7.09
N ALA A 291 3.15 -16.41 6.23
CA ALA A 291 3.34 -16.40 4.78
C ALA A 291 4.12 -15.16 4.34
N ASN A 292 4.97 -15.28 3.33
CA ASN A 292 5.77 -14.18 2.83
C ASN A 292 5.96 -14.25 1.31
N CYS A 293 6.22 -13.10 0.69
CA CYS A 293 6.34 -13.00 -0.76
C CYS A 293 7.58 -13.70 -1.29
N SER A 294 8.67 -13.74 -0.54
CA SER A 294 9.91 -14.39 -0.99
C SER A 294 9.74 -15.89 -1.15
N ASP A 295 9.08 -16.57 -0.21
CA ASP A 295 8.77 -18.00 -0.33
C ASP A 295 7.76 -18.26 -1.45
N ASN A 296 6.73 -17.42 -1.60
CA ASN A 296 5.76 -17.50 -2.69
C ASN A 296 6.45 -17.36 -4.07
N LEU A 297 7.40 -16.44 -4.20
CA LEU A 297 8.19 -16.27 -5.43
C LEU A 297 9.09 -17.48 -5.68
N ASN A 298 9.75 -18.03 -4.64
CA ASN A 298 10.53 -19.26 -4.76
C ASN A 298 9.69 -20.40 -5.37
N ASP A 299 8.49 -20.64 -4.83
CA ASP A 299 7.59 -21.68 -5.31
C ASP A 299 7.13 -21.43 -6.76
N SER A 300 6.77 -20.21 -7.10
CA SER A 300 6.23 -19.87 -8.42
C SER A 300 7.29 -19.81 -9.53
N MET A 301 8.54 -19.43 -9.19
CA MET A 301 9.63 -19.24 -10.14
C MET A 301 10.52 -20.49 -10.34
N LYS A 302 10.44 -21.46 -9.43
CA LYS A 302 11.21 -22.71 -9.47
C LYS A 302 11.06 -23.46 -10.79
N LYS A 303 9.85 -23.52 -11.34
CA LYS A 303 9.56 -24.22 -12.61
C LYS A 303 10.27 -23.61 -13.83
N TYR A 304 10.76 -22.38 -13.69
CA TYR A 304 11.52 -21.67 -14.73
C TYR A 304 13.03 -21.72 -14.50
N GLY A 305 13.50 -22.48 -13.50
CA GLY A 305 14.93 -22.63 -13.22
C GLY A 305 15.56 -21.45 -12.50
N VAL A 306 14.76 -20.57 -11.89
CA VAL A 306 15.29 -19.51 -11.03
C VAL A 306 15.64 -20.08 -9.67
N GLU A 307 16.84 -19.78 -9.17
CA GLU A 307 17.32 -20.26 -7.87
C GLU A 307 16.50 -19.68 -6.70
N GLU A 308 16.34 -20.48 -5.65
CA GLU A 308 15.68 -20.03 -4.42
C GLU A 308 16.47 -18.89 -3.74
N LYS A 309 15.76 -17.88 -3.28
CA LYS A 309 16.33 -16.71 -2.60
C LYS A 309 15.71 -16.52 -1.23
N LYS A 310 16.54 -16.12 -0.26
CA LYS A 310 16.05 -15.73 1.09
C LYS A 310 15.32 -14.40 1.09
N GLY A 311 15.58 -13.56 0.11
CA GLY A 311 14.90 -12.29 -0.13
C GLY A 311 15.01 -11.92 -1.60
N TRP A 312 13.92 -11.51 -2.20
CA TRP A 312 13.85 -11.18 -3.62
C TRP A 312 13.93 -9.66 -3.83
N HIS A 313 14.75 -9.28 -4.79
CA HIS A 313 14.76 -7.93 -5.34
C HIS A 313 13.54 -7.77 -6.25
N ALA A 314 12.46 -7.23 -5.70
CA ALA A 314 11.19 -7.06 -6.41
C ALA A 314 10.83 -5.57 -6.52
N ILE A 315 10.05 -5.19 -7.52
CA ILE A 315 9.32 -3.93 -7.45
C ILE A 315 8.13 -4.18 -6.53
N ASN A 316 8.12 -3.56 -5.34
CA ASN A 316 7.01 -3.65 -4.41
C ASN A 316 5.95 -2.63 -4.85
N LEU A 317 5.06 -3.06 -5.74
CA LEU A 317 4.02 -2.22 -6.33
C LEU A 317 2.98 -1.82 -5.29
N PHE A 318 2.48 -0.59 -5.41
CA PHE A 318 1.47 0.00 -4.53
C PHE A 318 1.95 0.24 -3.09
N PHE A 319 3.23 0.05 -2.85
CA PHE A 319 3.87 0.25 -1.57
C PHE A 319 4.32 1.72 -1.45
N ASN A 320 3.85 2.43 -0.43
CA ASN A 320 4.17 3.84 -0.24
C ASN A 320 5.47 3.98 0.56
N THR A 321 6.60 3.93 -0.14
CA THR A 321 7.92 4.12 0.45
C THR A 321 8.52 5.45 0.03
N SER A 322 9.10 6.16 0.96
CA SER A 322 9.84 7.40 0.71
C SER A 322 11.19 7.39 1.39
N SER A 323 12.16 8.08 0.77
CA SER A 323 13.43 8.42 1.41
C SER A 323 13.27 9.75 2.14
N GLY A 324 13.28 9.69 3.45
CA GLY A 324 13.17 10.88 4.29
C GLY A 324 14.50 11.60 4.51
N GLY A 325 14.46 12.75 5.15
CA GLY A 325 15.65 13.36 5.73
C GLY A 325 16.35 12.40 6.70
N GLN A 326 17.64 12.62 6.97
CA GLN A 326 18.44 11.78 7.87
C GLN A 326 18.65 10.32 7.43
N ASN A 327 18.60 10.06 6.10
CA ASN A 327 18.84 8.73 5.54
C ASN A 327 17.83 7.65 5.98
N SER A 328 16.64 8.05 6.39
CA SER A 328 15.55 7.10 6.71
C SER A 328 14.82 6.65 5.45
N VAL A 329 14.41 5.40 5.43
CA VAL A 329 13.42 4.87 4.50
C VAL A 329 12.16 4.61 5.32
N THR A 330 11.08 5.29 4.97
CA THR A 330 9.79 5.15 5.64
C THR A 330 8.82 4.39 4.75
N SER A 331 7.98 3.57 5.35
CA SER A 331 6.89 2.89 4.65
C SER A 331 5.58 3.33 5.28
N ASP A 332 4.80 4.05 4.49
CA ASP A 332 3.52 4.60 4.88
C ASP A 332 2.39 3.84 4.18
N GLU A 333 1.18 4.20 4.53
CA GLU A 333 0.00 3.58 3.99
C GLU A 333 -0.14 3.79 2.48
N SER A 334 -0.48 2.72 1.76
CA SER A 334 -0.67 2.75 0.31
C SER A 334 -1.71 3.77 -0.14
N TYR A 335 -1.42 4.55 -1.16
CA TYR A 335 -2.39 5.46 -1.80
C TYR A 335 -3.25 4.77 -2.88
N ALA A 336 -3.00 3.51 -3.18
CA ALA A 336 -3.71 2.79 -4.22
C ALA A 336 -5.20 2.65 -3.89
N ARG A 337 -6.03 2.93 -4.87
CA ARG A 337 -7.50 2.86 -4.82
C ARG A 337 -7.98 1.60 -5.52
N PRO A 338 -9.22 1.17 -5.28
CA PRO A 338 -9.80 0.09 -6.07
C PRO A 338 -9.66 0.34 -7.57
N GLY A 339 -9.06 -0.62 -8.28
CA GLY A 339 -8.82 -0.56 -9.71
C GLY A 339 -7.57 0.21 -10.15
N ASP A 340 -6.73 0.69 -9.23
CA ASP A 340 -5.44 1.25 -9.60
C ASP A 340 -4.51 0.17 -10.15
N TYR A 341 -3.62 0.55 -11.08
CA TYR A 341 -2.78 -0.39 -11.81
C TYR A 341 -1.48 0.21 -12.33
N VAL A 342 -0.55 -0.68 -12.63
CA VAL A 342 0.66 -0.35 -13.39
C VAL A 342 0.69 -1.20 -14.67
N ILE A 343 1.09 -0.60 -15.79
CA ILE A 343 1.34 -1.31 -17.04
C ILE A 343 2.83 -1.20 -17.37
N PHE A 344 3.47 -2.35 -17.48
CA PHE A 344 4.80 -2.51 -18.03
C PHE A 344 4.72 -3.00 -19.47
N LYS A 345 5.65 -2.53 -20.31
CA LYS A 345 5.96 -3.13 -21.62
C LYS A 345 7.22 -3.96 -21.48
N ALA A 346 7.17 -5.21 -21.90
CA ALA A 346 8.35 -6.07 -21.99
C ALA A 346 9.26 -5.60 -23.14
N LEU A 347 10.52 -5.34 -22.85
CA LEU A 347 11.51 -4.92 -23.85
C LEU A 347 12.33 -6.11 -24.39
N LYS A 348 12.22 -7.25 -23.73
CA LYS A 348 12.79 -8.55 -24.11
C LYS A 348 11.78 -9.65 -23.81
N ASP A 349 12.06 -10.88 -24.24
CA ASP A 349 11.37 -12.06 -23.73
C ASP A 349 11.71 -12.20 -22.25
N LEU A 350 10.69 -12.19 -21.39
CA LEU A 350 10.86 -12.17 -19.94
C LEU A 350 10.19 -13.35 -19.27
N THR A 351 10.84 -13.84 -18.21
CA THR A 351 10.27 -14.74 -17.22
C THR A 351 9.98 -13.91 -15.97
N CYS A 352 8.71 -13.82 -15.61
CA CYS A 352 8.21 -12.90 -14.58
C CYS A 352 7.55 -13.66 -13.43
N GLY A 353 7.50 -13.01 -12.26
CA GLY A 353 6.72 -13.42 -11.11
C GLY A 353 5.99 -12.24 -10.50
N THR A 354 4.75 -12.47 -10.08
CA THR A 354 3.92 -11.46 -9.43
C THR A 354 3.22 -12.07 -8.21
N THR A 355 3.22 -11.33 -7.08
CA THR A 355 2.61 -11.78 -5.82
C THR A 355 1.34 -11.01 -5.50
N ALA A 356 0.53 -11.55 -4.57
CA ALA A 356 -0.38 -10.78 -3.75
C ALA A 356 0.15 -10.80 -2.30
N CYS A 357 0.72 -9.69 -1.85
CA CYS A 357 1.47 -9.60 -0.61
C CYS A 357 0.64 -10.01 0.61
N PRO A 358 1.13 -10.93 1.46
CA PRO A 358 0.42 -11.40 2.64
C PRO A 358 0.55 -10.48 3.87
N SER A 359 1.32 -9.38 3.81
CA SER A 359 1.59 -8.56 4.99
C SER A 359 0.30 -8.00 5.59
N ASP A 360 0.05 -8.31 6.84
CA ASP A 360 -1.05 -7.81 7.64
C ASP A 360 -0.57 -7.20 8.97
N ILE A 361 0.76 -7.03 9.11
CA ILE A 361 1.39 -6.42 10.28
C ILE A 361 1.83 -4.98 10.04
N ASP A 362 1.90 -4.55 8.78
CA ASP A 362 2.34 -3.22 8.36
C ASP A 362 1.20 -2.40 7.76
N SER A 363 1.27 -1.09 7.93
CA SER A 363 0.34 -0.15 7.32
C SER A 363 0.46 -0.04 5.80
N CYS A 364 1.60 -0.43 5.25
CA CYS A 364 1.88 -0.34 3.82
C CYS A 364 0.95 -1.23 2.96
N ASN A 365 0.47 -2.34 3.52
CA ASN A 365 -0.48 -3.23 2.87
C ASN A 365 -1.82 -3.18 3.62
N GLY A 366 -2.66 -2.22 3.29
CA GLY A 366 -3.91 -1.93 4.00
C GLY A 366 -5.03 -2.95 3.78
N SER A 367 -4.92 -3.81 2.75
CA SER A 367 -5.89 -4.85 2.43
C SER A 367 -5.16 -6.11 2.02
N VAL A 368 -5.37 -7.22 2.73
CA VAL A 368 -4.85 -8.53 2.31
C VAL A 368 -5.90 -9.19 1.43
N SER A 369 -5.91 -8.82 0.16
CA SER A 369 -6.85 -9.21 -0.87
C SER A 369 -6.15 -10.01 -1.99
N TYR A 370 -6.58 -9.84 -3.23
CA TYR A 370 -5.97 -10.45 -4.40
C TYR A 370 -5.43 -9.40 -5.36
N THR A 371 -4.47 -9.83 -6.18
CA THR A 371 -3.94 -9.03 -7.29
C THR A 371 -4.49 -9.60 -8.60
N HIS A 372 -4.90 -8.74 -9.52
CA HIS A 372 -5.35 -9.15 -10.85
C HIS A 372 -4.27 -8.85 -11.88
N LEU A 373 -3.90 -9.85 -12.67
CA LEU A 373 -2.89 -9.76 -13.70
C LEU A 373 -3.52 -10.02 -15.06
N THR A 374 -3.26 -9.13 -16.01
CA THR A 374 -3.54 -9.36 -17.44
C THR A 374 -2.27 -9.21 -18.27
N LEU A 375 -2.12 -10.05 -19.27
CA LEU A 375 -1.04 -9.97 -20.27
C LEU A 375 -1.65 -9.62 -21.62
N PRO A 376 -1.91 -8.33 -21.88
CA PRO A 376 -2.41 -7.89 -23.17
C PRO A 376 -1.30 -7.95 -24.22
N THR A 377 -1.60 -8.55 -25.36
CA THR A 377 -0.67 -8.63 -26.50
C THR A 377 -1.09 -7.66 -27.60
N LYS A 378 -0.11 -6.99 -28.20
CA LYS A 378 -0.37 -6.17 -29.37
C LYS A 378 -0.50 -7.08 -30.58
N ARG A 379 -1.72 -7.42 -30.98
CA ARG A 379 -1.92 -8.04 -32.29
C ARG A 379 -1.53 -7.04 -33.38
N ILE A 380 -0.46 -7.35 -34.10
CA ILE A 380 -0.16 -6.65 -35.35
C ILE A 380 -1.17 -7.20 -36.36
N VAL A 381 -2.17 -6.38 -36.69
CA VAL A 381 -3.09 -6.65 -37.81
C VAL A 381 -2.41 -6.24 -39.07
#